data_c1db648f0b05801ade43fb996686b650
#
_entry.id   c1db648f0b05801ade43fb996686b650
#
_cell.length_a   1.000
_cell.length_b   1.000
_cell.length_c   1.000
_cell.angle_alpha   90.00
_cell.angle_beta   90.00
_cell.angle_gamma   90.00
#
_symmetry.space_group_name_H-M   'P 1'
#
loop_
_entity.id
_entity.type
_entity.pdbx_description
1 polymer ?
#
loop_
_entity_poly.entity_id
_entity_poly.type
_entity_poly.pdbx_seq_one_letter_code
_entity_poly.pdbx_strand_id
1 'polypeptide(L)'
;MGYIDGKLVDGEQMVFRAKLHAAVIVFPMVILALAVLYFGKYNLGFYGIGWGVSLILAVWLAVELANHGVSEFGVTNRRLLMKQGYLPRRVLDTPLAQVEGVQVTQSALGKALGYGTVVVQGTDGSRHAFSTLNHPVAFRERVQEQLGRTKPAGSSPKK
;
A
#
# COMPACT_ATOMS: atom_id res chain seq x y z
N MET A 1 -13.77 -2.02 -13.13
CA MET A 1 -13.69 -3.30 -12.40
C MET A 1 -12.31 -3.38 -11.77
N GLY A 2 -12.23 -3.58 -10.45
CA GLY A 2 -10.96 -3.68 -9.74
C GLY A 2 -10.26 -5.01 -10.02
N TYR A 3 -8.95 -5.06 -9.85
CA TYR A 3 -8.17 -6.30 -10.00
C TYR A 3 -8.68 -7.43 -9.10
N ILE A 4 -9.11 -7.08 -7.90
CA ILE A 4 -9.61 -8.03 -6.90
C ILE A 4 -10.97 -8.59 -7.30
N ASP A 5 -11.86 -7.75 -7.85
CA ASP A 5 -13.22 -8.16 -8.24
C ASP A 5 -13.19 -9.25 -9.33
N GLY A 6 -12.21 -9.20 -10.24
CA GLY A 6 -12.03 -10.21 -11.29
C GLY A 6 -11.38 -11.51 -10.82
N LYS A 7 -10.92 -11.59 -9.56
CA LYS A 7 -10.26 -12.77 -8.99
C LYS A 7 -11.07 -13.50 -7.92
N LEU A 8 -12.22 -12.95 -7.52
CA LEU A 8 -13.09 -13.61 -6.55
C LEU A 8 -13.62 -14.94 -7.13
N VAL A 9 -13.50 -16.01 -6.34
CA VAL A 9 -14.03 -17.34 -6.68
C VAL A 9 -15.46 -17.46 -6.13
N ASP A 10 -16.27 -18.33 -6.73
CA ASP A 10 -17.64 -18.58 -6.29
C ASP A 10 -17.71 -18.90 -4.78
N GLY A 11 -18.55 -18.14 -4.06
CA GLY A 11 -18.68 -18.23 -2.60
C GLY A 11 -17.60 -17.49 -1.80
N GLU A 12 -16.67 -16.77 -2.45
CA GLU A 12 -15.71 -15.90 -1.79
C GLU A 12 -16.30 -14.50 -1.60
N GLN A 13 -16.28 -14.01 -0.36
CA GLN A 13 -16.81 -12.69 -0.01
C GLN A 13 -15.67 -11.75 0.39
N MET A 14 -15.74 -10.52 -0.14
CA MET A 14 -14.86 -9.45 0.29
C MET A 14 -15.25 -8.97 1.68
N VAL A 15 -14.35 -9.12 2.64
CA VAL A 15 -14.56 -8.68 4.02
C VAL A 15 -14.11 -7.25 4.23
N PHE A 16 -12.95 -6.90 3.65
CA PHE A 16 -12.38 -5.56 3.79
C PHE A 16 -11.56 -5.19 2.56
N ARG A 17 -11.69 -3.92 2.11
CA ARG A 17 -10.90 -3.35 1.03
C ARG A 17 -10.18 -2.12 1.53
N ALA A 18 -8.88 -2.06 1.32
CA ALA A 18 -8.07 -0.88 1.56
C ALA A 18 -7.43 -0.39 0.26
N LYS A 19 -7.05 0.87 0.24
CA LYS A 19 -6.35 1.52 -0.88
C LYS A 19 -5.05 2.13 -0.39
N LEU A 20 -4.21 2.51 -1.31
CA LEU A 20 -3.02 3.31 -1.03
C LEU A 20 -3.44 4.69 -0.50
N HIS A 21 -2.72 5.21 0.48
CA HIS A 21 -3.04 6.51 1.06
C HIS A 21 -2.63 7.65 0.12
N ALA A 22 -3.43 8.72 0.07
CA ALA A 22 -3.19 9.87 -0.81
C ALA A 22 -1.86 10.61 -0.51
N ALA A 23 -1.26 10.43 0.66
CA ALA A 23 0.04 11.02 1.01
C ALA A 23 1.14 10.69 -0.02
N VAL A 24 1.04 9.53 -0.70
CA VAL A 24 1.97 9.14 -1.77
C VAL A 24 1.96 10.14 -2.93
N ILE A 25 0.81 10.74 -3.22
CA ILE A 25 0.65 11.74 -4.29
C ILE A 25 0.93 13.15 -3.77
N VAL A 26 0.45 13.46 -2.57
CA VAL A 26 0.53 14.83 -2.00
C VAL A 26 1.99 15.24 -1.82
N PHE A 27 2.85 14.33 -1.36
CA PHE A 27 4.25 14.64 -1.09
C PHE A 27 5.03 15.06 -2.36
N PRO A 28 5.08 14.29 -3.46
CA PRO A 28 5.74 14.72 -4.69
C PRO A 28 5.06 15.93 -5.34
N MET A 29 3.73 16.09 -5.19
CA MET A 29 3.02 17.26 -5.69
C MET A 29 3.47 18.55 -5.00
N VAL A 30 3.63 18.54 -3.68
CA VAL A 30 4.13 19.70 -2.93
C VAL A 30 5.56 20.01 -3.32
N ILE A 31 6.44 19.01 -3.45
CA ILE A 31 7.83 19.22 -3.89
C ILE A 31 7.86 19.84 -5.30
N LEU A 32 7.06 19.33 -6.22
CA LEU A 32 6.98 19.87 -7.58
C LEU A 32 6.51 21.33 -7.57
N ALA A 33 5.46 21.66 -6.81
CA ALA A 33 4.94 23.01 -6.68
C ALA A 33 6.00 23.97 -6.14
N LEU A 34 6.71 23.58 -5.07
CA LEU A 34 7.81 24.38 -4.51
C LEU A 34 8.96 24.57 -5.50
N ALA A 35 9.33 23.52 -6.24
CA ALA A 35 10.37 23.61 -7.26
C ALA A 35 9.99 24.60 -8.38
N VAL A 36 8.78 24.52 -8.90
CA VAL A 36 8.28 25.42 -9.94
C VAL A 36 8.24 26.86 -9.45
N LEU A 37 7.74 27.09 -8.22
CA LEU A 37 7.70 28.43 -7.61
C LEU A 37 9.11 29.00 -7.41
N TYR A 38 10.04 28.18 -6.91
CA TYR A 38 11.41 28.60 -6.65
C TYR A 38 12.15 28.97 -7.94
N PHE A 39 12.15 28.10 -8.94
CA PHE A 39 12.81 28.34 -10.22
C PHE A 39 12.12 29.44 -11.03
N GLY A 40 10.80 29.56 -10.95
CA GLY A 40 10.05 30.63 -11.61
C GLY A 40 10.34 32.01 -10.99
N LYS A 41 10.37 32.12 -9.65
CA LYS A 41 10.59 33.40 -8.96
C LYS A 41 12.01 33.94 -9.12
N TYR A 42 13.00 33.08 -9.01
CA TYR A 42 14.40 33.53 -8.99
C TYR A 42 15.03 33.56 -10.37
N ASN A 43 14.26 33.29 -11.42
CA ASN A 43 14.77 33.27 -12.83
C ASN A 43 16.12 32.54 -12.90
N LEU A 44 16.35 31.58 -12.00
CA LEU A 44 17.50 30.68 -11.95
C LEU A 44 17.42 29.70 -13.12
N GLY A 45 17.04 30.25 -14.28
CA GLY A 45 17.21 29.64 -15.55
C GLY A 45 18.70 29.64 -15.91
N PHE A 46 19.49 28.97 -15.10
CA PHE A 46 20.75 28.43 -15.57
C PHE A 46 20.37 27.49 -16.71
N TYR A 47 20.12 28.09 -17.87
CA TYR A 47 19.93 27.44 -19.18
C TYR A 47 19.20 26.08 -19.14
N GLY A 48 17.99 26.08 -18.62
CA GLY A 48 17.13 24.89 -18.64
C GLY A 48 17.24 23.90 -17.46
N ILE A 49 18.21 24.05 -16.55
CA ILE A 49 18.36 23.12 -15.41
C ILE A 49 17.12 23.11 -14.51
N GLY A 50 16.55 24.29 -14.20
CA GLY A 50 15.33 24.39 -13.40
C GLY A 50 14.14 23.69 -14.04
N TRP A 51 13.99 23.81 -15.35
CA TRP A 51 12.96 23.10 -16.12
C TRP A 51 13.23 21.61 -16.18
N GLY A 52 14.51 21.19 -16.31
CA GLY A 52 14.90 19.79 -16.26
C GLY A 52 14.53 19.12 -14.94
N VAL A 53 14.83 19.78 -13.81
CA VAL A 53 14.45 19.29 -12.47
C VAL A 53 12.93 19.20 -12.33
N SER A 54 12.19 20.22 -12.75
CA SER A 54 10.73 20.23 -12.71
C SER A 54 10.13 19.11 -13.56
N LEU A 55 10.70 18.83 -14.72
CA LEU A 55 10.29 17.72 -15.58
C LEU A 55 10.51 16.36 -14.92
N ILE A 56 11.66 16.14 -14.28
CA ILE A 56 11.93 14.90 -13.53
C ILE A 56 10.93 14.70 -12.40
N LEU A 57 10.63 15.77 -11.64
CA LEU A 57 9.64 15.72 -10.57
C LEU A 57 8.23 15.46 -11.09
N ALA A 58 7.88 16.02 -12.26
CA ALA A 58 6.59 15.78 -12.90
C ALA A 58 6.45 14.32 -13.36
N VAL A 59 7.51 13.74 -13.94
CA VAL A 59 7.54 12.32 -14.30
C VAL A 59 7.42 11.44 -13.05
N TRP A 60 8.13 11.76 -11.96
CA TRP A 60 7.99 11.06 -10.71
C TRP A 60 6.55 11.10 -10.16
N LEU A 61 5.92 12.29 -10.16
CA LEU A 61 4.51 12.44 -9.77
C LEU A 61 3.58 11.61 -10.66
N ALA A 62 3.81 11.56 -11.97
CA ALA A 62 3.01 10.77 -12.91
C ALA A 62 3.10 9.26 -12.59
N VAL A 63 4.30 8.77 -12.25
CA VAL A 63 4.52 7.36 -11.83
C VAL A 63 3.77 7.07 -10.52
N GLU A 64 3.80 7.98 -9.55
CA GLU A 64 3.07 7.80 -8.28
C GLU A 64 1.55 7.83 -8.48
N LEU A 65 1.04 8.68 -9.35
CA LEU A 65 -0.38 8.68 -9.73
C LEU A 65 -0.81 7.35 -10.36
N ALA A 66 0.00 6.81 -11.28
CA ALA A 66 -0.24 5.51 -11.87
C ALA A 66 -0.22 4.39 -10.82
N ASN A 67 0.76 4.40 -9.92
CA ASN A 67 0.87 3.42 -8.82
C ASN A 67 -0.33 3.46 -7.87
N HIS A 68 -0.80 4.67 -7.53
CA HIS A 68 -1.96 4.85 -6.65
C HIS A 68 -3.23 4.25 -7.26
N GLY A 69 -3.47 4.48 -8.56
CA GLY A 69 -4.67 4.00 -9.25
C GLY A 69 -4.75 2.48 -9.39
N VAL A 70 -3.59 1.78 -9.38
CA VAL A 70 -3.52 0.32 -9.62
C VAL A 70 -3.38 -0.48 -8.33
N SER A 71 -3.16 0.19 -7.19
CA SER A 71 -2.92 -0.49 -5.91
C SER A 71 -4.23 -0.81 -5.21
N GLU A 72 -4.45 -2.09 -4.93
CA GLU A 72 -5.63 -2.60 -4.25
C GLU A 72 -5.23 -3.64 -3.20
N PHE A 73 -5.86 -3.55 -2.03
CA PHE A 73 -5.63 -4.46 -0.92
C PHE A 73 -6.97 -4.99 -0.45
N GLY A 74 -7.13 -6.31 -0.42
CA GLY A 74 -8.35 -6.97 -0.04
C GLY A 74 -8.13 -8.12 0.93
N VAL A 75 -9.03 -8.22 1.89
CA VAL A 75 -9.17 -9.37 2.78
C VAL A 75 -10.48 -10.05 2.42
N THR A 76 -10.42 -11.31 2.08
CA THR A 76 -11.60 -12.13 1.85
C THR A 76 -11.78 -13.12 3.00
N ASN A 77 -12.86 -13.87 2.95
CA ASN A 77 -13.12 -14.94 3.92
C ASN A 77 -12.19 -16.17 3.75
N ARG A 78 -11.37 -16.23 2.67
CA ARG A 78 -10.51 -17.39 2.34
C ARG A 78 -9.05 -17.04 2.14
N ARG A 79 -8.75 -15.84 1.62
CA ARG A 79 -7.38 -15.44 1.26
C ARG A 79 -7.14 -13.95 1.42
N LEU A 80 -5.88 -13.60 1.40
CA LEU A 80 -5.38 -12.23 1.39
C LEU A 80 -4.92 -11.88 -0.01
N LEU A 81 -5.57 -10.89 -0.61
CA LEU A 81 -5.26 -10.38 -1.94
C LEU A 81 -4.66 -8.99 -1.83
N MET A 82 -3.40 -8.84 -2.19
CA MET A 82 -2.72 -7.55 -2.14
C MET A 82 -2.01 -7.30 -3.46
N LYS A 83 -2.28 -6.14 -4.05
CA LYS A 83 -1.61 -5.67 -5.27
C LYS A 83 -1.14 -4.25 -5.04
N GLN A 84 0.16 -4.04 -5.13
CA GLN A 84 0.76 -2.72 -5.01
C GLN A 84 1.63 -2.40 -6.22
N GLY A 85 1.43 -1.20 -6.77
CA GLY A 85 2.24 -0.60 -7.81
C GLY A 85 2.01 -1.18 -9.21
N TYR A 86 2.46 -0.39 -10.18
CA TYR A 86 2.56 -0.77 -11.58
C TYR A 86 4.01 -1.15 -11.91
N LEU A 87 4.96 -0.39 -11.38
CA LEU A 87 6.40 -0.57 -11.50
C LEU A 87 7.09 -0.20 -10.16
N PRO A 88 7.68 -1.15 -9.39
CA PRO A 88 7.57 -2.59 -9.51
C PRO A 88 6.19 -3.12 -9.04
N ARG A 89 5.65 -4.09 -9.76
CA ARG A 89 4.39 -4.72 -9.40
C ARG A 89 4.62 -5.78 -8.32
N ARG A 90 4.02 -5.57 -7.15
CA ARG A 90 3.98 -6.57 -6.07
C ARG A 90 2.57 -7.13 -5.96
N VAL A 91 2.45 -8.43 -6.05
CA VAL A 91 1.17 -9.15 -5.93
C VAL A 91 1.35 -10.23 -4.88
N LEU A 92 0.46 -10.27 -3.91
CA LEU A 92 0.32 -11.33 -2.92
C LEU A 92 -1.09 -11.93 -3.06
N ASP A 93 -1.15 -13.22 -3.27
CA ASP A 93 -2.39 -14.01 -3.27
C ASP A 93 -2.11 -15.23 -2.39
N THR A 94 -2.48 -15.13 -1.12
CA THR A 94 -2.11 -16.13 -0.12
C THR A 94 -3.36 -16.56 0.65
N PRO A 95 -3.65 -17.88 0.73
CA PRO A 95 -4.71 -18.40 1.58
C PRO A 95 -4.49 -17.99 3.04
N LEU A 96 -5.56 -17.63 3.75
CA LEU A 96 -5.48 -17.25 5.17
C LEU A 96 -4.87 -18.36 6.04
N ALA A 97 -5.02 -19.62 5.65
CA ALA A 97 -4.38 -20.75 6.33
C ALA A 97 -2.83 -20.68 6.32
N GLN A 98 -2.24 -20.06 5.30
CA GLN A 98 -0.80 -19.87 5.16
C GLN A 98 -0.30 -18.53 5.72
N VAL A 99 -1.17 -17.70 6.26
CA VAL A 99 -0.80 -16.46 6.93
C VAL A 99 -0.58 -16.77 8.43
N GLU A 100 0.63 -16.52 8.92
CA GLU A 100 0.97 -16.64 10.33
C GLU A 100 0.48 -15.44 11.11
N GLY A 101 0.71 -14.23 10.56
CA GLY A 101 0.31 -12.99 11.20
C GLY A 101 0.52 -11.76 10.33
N VAL A 102 0.02 -10.65 10.84
CA VAL A 102 0.16 -9.34 10.20
C VAL A 102 0.68 -8.34 11.22
N GLN A 103 1.79 -7.70 10.89
CA GLN A 103 2.38 -6.62 11.67
C GLN A 103 2.13 -5.28 11.00
N VAL A 104 1.93 -4.24 11.81
CA VAL A 104 1.75 -2.86 11.34
C VAL A 104 2.85 -1.99 11.91
N THR A 105 3.51 -1.23 11.04
CA THR A 105 4.50 -0.22 11.42
C THR A 105 4.03 1.13 10.92
N GLN A 106 3.95 2.10 11.81
CA GLN A 106 3.57 3.48 11.49
C GLN A 106 4.63 4.45 12.03
N SER A 107 5.05 5.39 11.19
CA SER A 107 5.81 6.56 11.65
C SER A 107 4.91 7.53 12.44
N ALA A 108 5.51 8.53 13.10
CA ALA A 108 4.74 9.57 13.78
C ALA A 108 3.77 10.30 12.83
N LEU A 109 4.24 10.66 11.63
CA LEU A 109 3.41 11.24 10.56
C LEU A 109 2.36 10.24 10.05
N GLY A 110 2.71 8.97 9.93
CA GLY A 110 1.79 7.91 9.53
C GLY A 110 0.63 7.73 10.51
N LYS A 111 0.89 7.86 11.81
CA LYS A 111 -0.16 7.84 12.84
C LYS A 111 -1.09 9.06 12.73
N ALA A 112 -0.52 10.26 12.55
CA ALA A 112 -1.29 11.50 12.44
C ALA A 112 -2.17 11.51 11.18
N LEU A 113 -1.68 10.98 10.06
CA LEU A 113 -2.35 10.99 8.77
C LEU A 113 -3.13 9.68 8.46
N GLY A 114 -3.03 8.66 9.32
CA GLY A 114 -3.78 7.41 9.17
C GLY A 114 -3.21 6.42 8.14
N TYR A 115 -1.91 6.47 7.83
CA TYR A 115 -1.26 5.51 6.95
C TYR A 115 -0.11 4.74 7.61
N GLY A 116 0.30 3.64 7.00
CA GLY A 116 1.43 2.86 7.50
C GLY A 116 1.82 1.70 6.60
N THR A 117 2.83 0.97 7.04
CA THR A 117 3.32 -0.24 6.37
C THR A 117 2.72 -1.47 7.04
N VAL A 118 2.19 -2.36 6.24
CA VAL A 118 1.69 -3.67 6.67
C VAL A 118 2.67 -4.73 6.21
N VAL A 119 3.12 -5.57 7.14
CA VAL A 119 3.98 -6.72 6.87
C VAL A 119 3.19 -7.99 7.11
N VAL A 120 2.98 -8.75 6.06
CA VAL A 120 2.33 -10.07 6.12
C VAL A 120 3.41 -11.12 6.29
N GLN A 121 3.26 -11.98 7.29
CA GLN A 121 4.14 -13.12 7.54
C GLN A 121 3.43 -14.40 7.12
N GLY A 122 4.08 -15.18 6.27
CA GLY A 122 3.64 -16.52 5.89
C GLY A 122 4.16 -17.60 6.85
N THR A 123 3.47 -18.73 6.94
CA THR A 123 3.88 -19.89 7.72
C THR A 123 5.16 -20.54 7.18
N ASP A 124 5.54 -20.24 5.96
CA ASP A 124 6.81 -20.61 5.31
C ASP A 124 7.99 -19.69 5.70
N GLY A 125 7.77 -18.71 6.58
CA GLY A 125 8.76 -17.71 6.97
C GLY A 125 8.87 -16.53 5.99
N SER A 126 8.10 -16.51 4.91
CA SER A 126 8.10 -15.39 3.96
C SER A 126 7.56 -14.11 4.62
N ARG A 127 8.09 -12.95 4.20
CA ARG A 127 7.66 -11.64 4.66
C ARG A 127 7.41 -10.71 3.48
N HIS A 128 6.18 -10.22 3.39
CA HIS A 128 5.76 -9.30 2.36
C HIS A 128 5.36 -7.97 2.98
N ALA A 129 6.12 -6.90 2.67
CA ALA A 129 5.86 -5.56 3.17
C ALA A 129 5.13 -4.72 2.12
N PHE A 130 4.03 -4.09 2.52
CA PHE A 130 3.22 -3.18 1.72
C PHE A 130 3.15 -1.82 2.41
N SER A 131 3.75 -0.83 1.77
CA SER A 131 3.89 0.52 2.34
C SER A 131 2.68 1.39 2.04
N THR A 132 2.49 2.41 2.88
CA THR A 132 1.54 3.51 2.66
C THR A 132 0.08 3.06 2.49
N LEU A 133 -0.28 1.99 3.20
CA LEU A 133 -1.66 1.51 3.28
C LEU A 133 -2.51 2.47 4.09
N ASN A 134 -3.70 2.78 3.62
CA ASN A 134 -4.70 3.56 4.35
C ASN A 134 -5.33 2.69 5.46
N HIS A 135 -5.48 3.24 6.66
CA HIS A 135 -6.03 2.55 7.84
C HIS A 135 -5.40 1.16 8.13
N PRO A 136 -4.06 1.08 8.30
CA PRO A 136 -3.37 -0.21 8.41
C PRO A 136 -3.74 -0.98 9.68
N VAL A 137 -4.15 -0.31 10.75
CA VAL A 137 -4.60 -0.93 12.00
C VAL A 137 -5.91 -1.66 11.79
N ALA A 138 -6.90 -1.00 11.17
CA ALA A 138 -8.18 -1.61 10.83
C ALA A 138 -8.00 -2.80 9.86
N PHE A 139 -7.07 -2.70 8.91
CA PHE A 139 -6.72 -3.80 8.03
C PHE A 139 -6.18 -5.01 8.82
N ARG A 140 -5.24 -4.79 9.76
CA ARG A 140 -4.71 -5.85 10.63
C ARG A 140 -5.80 -6.51 11.46
N GLU A 141 -6.70 -5.73 12.06
CA GLU A 141 -7.80 -6.24 12.87
C GLU A 141 -8.71 -7.14 12.06
N ARG A 142 -9.07 -6.74 10.84
CA ARG A 142 -9.89 -7.56 9.95
C ARG A 142 -9.20 -8.85 9.52
N VAL A 143 -7.90 -8.80 9.24
CA VAL A 143 -7.13 -10.03 8.95
C VAL A 143 -7.10 -10.95 10.16
N GLN A 144 -6.83 -10.43 11.36
CA GLN A 144 -6.80 -11.21 12.59
C GLN A 144 -8.16 -11.84 12.92
N GLU A 145 -9.26 -11.12 12.71
CA GLU A 145 -10.62 -11.64 12.85
C GLU A 145 -10.86 -12.85 11.92
N GLN A 146 -10.44 -12.75 10.67
CA GLN A 146 -10.59 -13.84 9.70
C GLN A 146 -9.66 -15.03 10.03
N LEU A 147 -8.44 -14.77 10.48
CA LEU A 147 -7.52 -15.81 10.95
C LEU A 147 -8.10 -16.58 12.13
N GLY A 148 -8.73 -15.89 13.08
CA GLY A 148 -9.41 -16.51 14.22
C GLY A 148 -10.60 -17.40 13.82
N ARG A 149 -11.29 -17.07 12.73
CA ARG A 149 -12.38 -17.89 12.18
C ARG A 149 -11.88 -19.10 11.40
N THR A 150 -10.70 -18.98 10.78
CA THR A 150 -10.12 -20.02 9.90
C THR A 150 -9.28 -21.03 10.70
N LYS A 151 -8.63 -20.59 11.79
CA LYS A 151 -7.87 -21.47 12.70
C LYS A 151 -8.72 -21.77 13.94
N PRO A 152 -9.27 -23.00 14.10
CA PRO A 152 -9.93 -23.36 15.37
C PRO A 152 -8.93 -23.23 16.52
N ALA A 153 -9.41 -22.75 17.67
CA ALA A 153 -8.64 -22.51 18.88
C ALA A 153 -7.89 -23.77 19.33
N GLY A 154 -6.63 -23.92 18.92
CA GLY A 154 -5.82 -25.11 19.22
C GLY A 154 -4.33 -25.01 18.90
N SER A 155 -3.90 -24.02 18.14
CA SER A 155 -2.47 -23.85 17.83
C SER A 155 -1.90 -22.58 18.48
N SER A 156 -1.73 -22.63 19.80
CA SER A 156 -0.87 -21.68 20.51
C SER A 156 0.58 -21.85 20.01
N PRO A 157 1.30 -20.79 19.63
CA PRO A 157 2.71 -20.93 19.30
C PRO A 157 3.46 -21.41 20.56
N LYS A 158 4.11 -22.56 20.46
CA LYS A 158 5.10 -22.97 21.45
C LYS A 158 6.18 -21.87 21.52
N LYS A 159 6.41 -21.39 22.74
CA LYS A 159 7.52 -20.52 23.12
C LYS A 159 8.85 -21.08 22.65
#